data_0eda81ac6c257fe6eb2e478274925ddb
#
_entry.id   0eda81ac6c257fe6eb2e478274925ddb
#
_cell.length_a   1.000
_cell.length_b   1.000
_cell.length_c   1.000
_cell.angle_alpha   90.00
_cell.angle_beta   90.00
_cell.angle_gamma   90.00
#
_symmetry.space_group_name_H-M   'P 1'
#
loop_
_entity.id
_entity.type
_entity.pdbx_description
1 polymer ?
#
loop_
_entity_poly.entity_id
_entity_poly.type
_entity_poly.pdbx_seq_one_letter_code
_entity_poly.pdbx_strand_id
1 'polypeptide(L)'
;FSRALRKYEGISAPPNRVCPCQSTQAKRVFTLAVAAALTLALLAGCGVAAAPSADPTAAPTAAPATEAPSTEAPATEAPAELSGSVSTNGSTSMEKVVGILSEQFMLDNPGVSVTCDPTGSGTGIETVRTGGCDIGLASRALKTSETGLTGTVVALDGIAIIVHKDCPVDDLTVEQIASIFRGEVKNWSELGGEDLEISCVGRESGSGTRDGFESVTGTSGECVLAQELTSTGAVISAVAANPNAIGYASLSAVEGQEGVKAVKVNGVVCSEETVLDGTYAVQRPFTLVTREGEELSPAAKAFFDFATSTAANDLIRQAGAVPVAK
;
A
#
# COMPACT_ATOMS: atom_id res chain seq x y z
N PHE A 1 3.08 5.69 24.27
CA PHE A 1 3.01 6.40 22.97
C PHE A 1 4.38 6.89 22.55
N SER A 2 5.05 7.70 23.39
CA SER A 2 6.38 8.25 23.08
C SER A 2 7.49 7.19 22.89
N ARG A 3 7.31 5.97 23.38
CA ARG A 3 8.32 4.89 23.33
C ARG A 3 8.25 4.07 22.04
N ALA A 4 7.05 3.87 21.48
CA ALA A 4 6.86 3.15 20.23
C ALA A 4 7.34 3.96 19.00
N LEU A 5 7.09 5.27 18.98
CA LEU A 5 7.54 6.14 17.91
C LEU A 5 9.06 6.40 17.94
N ARG A 6 9.70 6.49 19.11
CA ARG A 6 11.15 6.67 19.23
C ARG A 6 11.98 5.51 18.67
N LYS A 7 11.38 4.33 18.49
CA LYS A 7 12.05 3.17 17.89
C LYS A 7 12.39 3.40 16.40
N TYR A 8 11.72 4.33 15.75
CA TYR A 8 11.91 4.63 14.33
C TYR A 8 12.65 5.96 14.07
N GLU A 9 12.89 6.75 15.11
CA GLU A 9 13.73 7.96 15.04
C GLU A 9 15.19 7.56 15.32
N GLY A 10 15.97 7.23 14.31
CA GLY A 10 17.41 7.06 14.48
C GLY A 10 18.06 5.75 14.06
N ILE A 11 17.43 4.96 13.18
CA ILE A 11 18.10 3.80 12.59
C ILE A 11 19.07 4.29 11.49
N SER A 12 20.29 4.63 11.93
CA SER A 12 21.44 4.80 11.04
C SER A 12 21.86 3.41 10.56
N ALA A 13 21.84 3.19 9.25
CA ALA A 13 22.30 1.94 8.64
C ALA A 13 23.79 1.73 8.91
N PRO A 14 24.24 0.49 9.14
CA PRO A 14 25.66 0.17 9.27
C PRO A 14 26.40 0.43 7.94
N PRO A 15 27.69 0.81 7.97
CA PRO A 15 28.43 1.15 6.77
C PRO A 15 28.62 -0.07 5.85
N ASN A 16 28.26 0.09 4.59
CA ASN A 16 28.46 -0.86 3.50
C ASN A 16 29.91 -1.32 3.42
N ARG A 17 30.16 -2.60 3.66
CA ARG A 17 31.40 -3.24 3.22
C ARG A 17 31.25 -3.62 1.75
N VAL A 18 31.94 -2.90 0.91
CA VAL A 18 32.12 -3.21 -0.52
C VAL A 18 33.03 -4.42 -0.64
N CYS A 19 32.53 -5.53 -1.13
CA CYS A 19 33.33 -6.64 -1.66
C CYS A 19 33.43 -6.50 -3.18
N PRO A 20 34.66 -6.48 -3.76
CA PRO A 20 34.81 -6.48 -5.21
C PRO A 20 34.68 -7.92 -5.74
N CYS A 21 33.70 -8.20 -6.56
CA CYS A 21 33.69 -9.41 -7.37
C CYS A 21 33.69 -9.06 -8.84
N GLN A 22 34.64 -9.67 -9.52
CA GLN A 22 35.06 -9.44 -10.90
C GLN A 22 34.01 -9.90 -11.92
N SER A 23 34.00 -9.15 -12.99
CA SER A 23 33.27 -9.42 -14.24
C SER A 23 33.66 -10.74 -14.92
N THR A 24 32.67 -11.47 -15.43
CA THR A 24 32.87 -12.30 -16.61
C THR A 24 31.66 -12.20 -17.52
N GLN A 25 31.92 -11.69 -18.71
CA GLN A 25 31.01 -11.56 -19.83
C GLN A 25 30.60 -12.94 -20.37
N ALA A 26 29.31 -13.13 -20.64
CA ALA A 26 28.88 -14.07 -21.66
C ALA A 26 27.67 -13.49 -22.42
N LYS A 27 27.97 -12.96 -23.60
CA LYS A 27 27.01 -12.59 -24.63
C LYS A 27 26.32 -13.87 -25.14
N ARG A 28 25.00 -13.92 -25.17
CA ARG A 28 24.25 -14.74 -26.12
C ARG A 28 23.13 -13.90 -26.74
N VAL A 29 23.38 -13.58 -27.98
CA VAL A 29 22.45 -13.08 -28.99
C VAL A 29 21.44 -14.17 -29.26
N PHE A 30 20.14 -13.85 -29.20
CA PHE A 30 19.11 -14.66 -29.88
C PHE A 30 18.20 -13.70 -30.65
N THR A 31 18.46 -13.71 -31.95
CA THR A 31 17.66 -13.09 -32.99
C THR A 31 16.59 -14.10 -33.42
N LEU A 32 15.32 -13.72 -33.43
CA LEU A 32 14.34 -14.38 -34.30
C LEU A 32 13.26 -13.41 -34.75
N ALA A 33 13.12 -13.39 -36.03
CA ALA A 33 12.37 -12.55 -36.92
C ALA A 33 10.86 -12.84 -36.91
N VAL A 34 10.08 -11.79 -37.06
CA VAL A 34 9.11 -11.46 -38.11
C VAL A 34 8.12 -12.53 -38.59
N ALA A 35 6.84 -12.19 -38.50
CA ALA A 35 5.91 -12.37 -39.63
C ALA A 35 4.73 -11.39 -39.50
N ALA A 36 4.65 -10.48 -40.46
CA ALA A 36 3.52 -9.60 -40.74
C ALA A 36 2.45 -10.38 -41.52
N ALA A 37 1.17 -10.09 -41.24
CA ALA A 37 0.09 -10.36 -42.18
C ALA A 37 -0.91 -9.19 -42.13
N LEU A 38 -0.83 -8.37 -43.17
CA LEU A 38 -1.87 -7.42 -43.58
C LEU A 38 -3.05 -8.21 -44.14
N THR A 39 -4.27 -7.83 -43.81
CA THR A 39 -5.42 -7.96 -44.69
C THR A 39 -6.27 -6.71 -44.65
N LEU A 40 -6.31 -6.07 -45.78
CA LEU A 40 -7.09 -4.92 -46.23
C LEU A 40 -8.48 -5.41 -46.66
N ALA A 41 -9.55 -4.75 -46.21
CA ALA A 41 -10.85 -4.82 -46.88
C ALA A 41 -11.53 -3.46 -46.83
N LEU A 42 -11.50 -2.80 -47.97
CA LEU A 42 -12.32 -1.67 -48.38
C LEU A 42 -13.73 -2.15 -48.71
N LEU A 43 -14.75 -1.43 -48.35
CA LEU A 43 -15.95 -1.26 -49.18
C LEU A 43 -16.66 0.06 -48.84
N ALA A 44 -16.86 0.81 -49.90
CA ALA A 44 -17.49 2.11 -50.00
C ALA A 44 -19.01 1.99 -50.02
N GLY A 45 -19.70 3.07 -49.62
CA GLY A 45 -21.13 3.24 -49.82
C GLY A 45 -21.53 4.70 -49.73
N CYS A 46 -21.70 5.35 -50.87
CA CYS A 46 -22.21 6.72 -51.03
C CYS A 46 -23.70 6.83 -50.75
N GLY A 47 -24.13 8.02 -50.28
CA GLY A 47 -25.53 8.45 -50.28
C GLY A 47 -25.68 9.93 -50.02
N VAL A 48 -25.92 10.71 -51.08
CA VAL A 48 -26.10 12.14 -51.17
C VAL A 48 -27.58 12.52 -51.03
N ALA A 49 -27.94 13.66 -50.43
CA ALA A 49 -28.95 14.66 -50.84
C ALA A 49 -29.20 15.68 -49.70
N ALA A 50 -28.80 16.89 -49.86
CA ALA A 50 -29.44 18.08 -50.41
C ALA A 50 -30.45 18.79 -49.51
N ALA A 51 -30.10 20.03 -49.17
CA ALA A 51 -30.94 21.06 -48.53
C ALA A 51 -32.04 21.57 -49.51
N PRO A 52 -33.02 22.37 -48.99
CA PRO A 52 -32.92 23.80 -49.33
C PRO A 52 -33.29 24.80 -48.21
N SER A 53 -32.78 25.97 -48.43
CA SER A 53 -32.88 27.28 -47.89
C SER A 53 -34.32 27.89 -47.95
N ALA A 54 -34.69 28.68 -46.96
CA ALA A 54 -35.58 29.86 -47.12
C ALA A 54 -35.41 30.83 -45.94
N ASP A 55 -35.06 32.04 -46.26
CA ASP A 55 -35.09 33.29 -45.51
C ASP A 55 -36.15 34.20 -46.20
N PRO A 56 -36.53 35.42 -45.77
CA PRO A 56 -36.70 36.04 -44.46
C PRO A 56 -38.09 36.69 -44.28
N THR A 57 -38.47 37.19 -43.10
CA THR A 57 -39.43 38.30 -43.00
C THR A 57 -39.36 39.04 -41.65
N ALA A 58 -38.97 40.32 -41.72
CA ALA A 58 -39.32 41.53 -41.00
C ALA A 58 -39.67 41.53 -39.52
N ALA A 59 -38.98 42.43 -38.83
CA ALA A 59 -39.26 42.96 -37.50
C ALA A 59 -40.56 43.79 -37.45
N PRO A 60 -41.09 44.03 -36.22
CA PRO A 60 -41.34 45.41 -35.84
C PRO A 60 -40.75 45.84 -34.48
N THR A 61 -40.35 47.08 -34.47
CA THR A 61 -39.96 47.99 -33.43
C THR A 61 -40.79 47.94 -32.16
N ALA A 62 -40.11 47.80 -31.00
CA ALA A 62 -40.70 48.10 -29.69
C ALA A 62 -39.83 49.09 -28.89
N ALA A 63 -40.50 50.02 -28.21
CA ALA A 63 -39.99 51.16 -27.50
C ALA A 63 -39.12 50.86 -26.25
N PRO A 64 -38.39 51.87 -25.73
CA PRO A 64 -37.43 51.66 -24.64
C PRO A 64 -38.13 51.47 -23.29
N ALA A 65 -37.80 50.42 -22.58
CA ALA A 65 -38.18 50.26 -21.19
C ALA A 65 -37.03 50.78 -20.30
N THR A 66 -37.40 51.62 -19.36
CA THR A 66 -36.60 52.26 -18.33
C THR A 66 -35.94 51.20 -17.43
N GLU A 67 -34.61 51.14 -17.38
CA GLU A 67 -33.87 50.36 -16.44
C GLU A 67 -33.98 50.93 -15.02
N ALA A 68 -34.53 50.17 -14.11
CA ALA A 68 -34.37 50.38 -12.67
C ALA A 68 -33.01 49.80 -12.22
N PRO A 69 -32.26 50.46 -11.33
CA PRO A 69 -31.01 49.94 -10.85
C PRO A 69 -31.26 48.71 -9.99
N SER A 70 -30.87 47.55 -10.50
CA SER A 70 -30.78 46.30 -9.72
C SER A 70 -29.57 46.42 -8.81
N THR A 71 -29.81 46.61 -7.52
CA THR A 71 -28.80 46.43 -6.49
C THR A 71 -28.54 44.93 -6.36
N GLU A 72 -27.56 44.39 -7.08
CA GLU A 72 -27.03 43.06 -6.83
C GLU A 72 -26.44 43.05 -5.41
N ALA A 73 -27.09 42.32 -4.51
CA ALA A 73 -26.50 41.92 -3.27
C ALA A 73 -25.32 40.97 -3.61
N PRO A 74 -24.15 41.06 -2.92
CA PRO A 74 -23.05 40.17 -3.18
C PRO A 74 -23.56 38.75 -2.92
N ALA A 75 -23.58 37.92 -3.97
CA ALA A 75 -23.81 36.51 -3.86
C ALA A 75 -22.67 35.94 -2.98
N THR A 76 -22.99 35.48 -1.79
CA THR A 76 -22.09 34.69 -1.00
C THR A 76 -21.87 33.42 -1.82
N GLU A 77 -20.72 33.30 -2.49
CA GLU A 77 -20.33 32.08 -3.17
C GLU A 77 -20.40 30.95 -2.13
N ALA A 78 -21.27 29.99 -2.37
CA ALA A 78 -21.22 28.72 -1.61
C ALA A 78 -19.80 28.13 -1.74
N PRO A 79 -19.23 27.58 -0.67
CA PRO A 79 -17.92 26.97 -0.75
C PRO A 79 -17.93 25.98 -1.93
N ALA A 80 -16.97 26.15 -2.85
CA ALA A 80 -16.85 25.23 -3.99
C ALA A 80 -16.74 23.81 -3.46
N GLU A 81 -17.66 22.93 -3.89
CA GLU A 81 -17.61 21.53 -3.49
C GLU A 81 -16.27 20.92 -3.92
N LEU A 82 -15.63 20.20 -3.00
CA LEU A 82 -14.37 19.53 -3.27
C LEU A 82 -14.57 18.49 -4.37
N SER A 83 -13.75 18.54 -5.41
CA SER A 83 -13.83 17.61 -6.54
C SER A 83 -12.45 17.27 -7.08
N GLY A 84 -12.33 16.11 -7.73
CA GLY A 84 -11.09 15.65 -8.35
C GLY A 84 -10.80 14.18 -8.12
N SER A 85 -9.58 13.76 -8.44
CA SER A 85 -9.10 12.39 -8.23
C SER A 85 -7.89 12.38 -7.32
N VAL A 86 -7.78 11.33 -6.52
CA VAL A 86 -6.62 11.00 -5.68
C VAL A 86 -6.14 9.62 -6.06
N SER A 87 -4.88 9.51 -6.43
CA SER A 87 -4.24 8.23 -6.74
C SER A 87 -3.28 7.83 -5.62
N THR A 88 -3.46 6.60 -5.10
CA THR A 88 -2.53 6.03 -4.12
C THR A 88 -1.95 4.72 -4.66
N ASN A 89 -0.67 4.47 -4.39
CA ASN A 89 0.01 3.28 -4.89
C ASN A 89 0.99 2.75 -3.82
N GLY A 90 1.07 1.43 -3.65
CA GLY A 90 2.13 0.85 -2.83
C GLY A 90 1.75 -0.35 -1.97
N SER A 91 1.96 -0.25 -0.68
CA SER A 91 1.89 -1.36 0.27
C SER A 91 0.59 -2.17 0.23
N THR A 92 0.68 -3.45 -0.10
CA THR A 92 -0.44 -4.41 -0.05
C THR A 92 -0.95 -4.66 1.38
N SER A 93 -0.16 -4.36 2.41
CA SER A 93 -0.60 -4.45 3.82
C SER A 93 -1.47 -3.27 4.24
N MET A 94 -1.39 -2.14 3.52
CA MET A 94 -2.20 -0.95 3.79
C MET A 94 -3.53 -0.95 3.04
N GLU A 95 -3.76 -1.92 2.15
CA GLU A 95 -4.94 -1.98 1.28
C GLU A 95 -6.26 -1.86 2.05
N LYS A 96 -6.42 -2.63 3.14
CA LYS A 96 -7.63 -2.58 3.99
C LYS A 96 -7.79 -1.22 4.67
N VAL A 97 -6.71 -0.65 5.21
CA VAL A 97 -6.73 0.65 5.90
C VAL A 97 -7.09 1.76 4.91
N VAL A 98 -6.37 1.82 3.78
CA VAL A 98 -6.61 2.86 2.76
C VAL A 98 -7.98 2.69 2.12
N GLY A 99 -8.45 1.45 1.91
CA GLY A 99 -9.78 1.16 1.40
C GLY A 99 -10.88 1.77 2.27
N ILE A 100 -10.88 1.48 3.59
CA ILE A 100 -11.87 2.02 4.54
C ILE A 100 -11.80 3.56 4.60
N LEU A 101 -10.59 4.13 4.65
CA LEU A 101 -10.41 5.60 4.65
C LEU A 101 -10.92 6.22 3.35
N SER A 102 -10.66 5.60 2.20
CA SER A 102 -11.10 6.08 0.89
C SER A 102 -12.62 6.03 0.75
N GLU A 103 -13.25 4.94 1.18
CA GLU A 103 -14.70 4.79 1.16
C GLU A 103 -15.37 5.88 1.99
N GLN A 104 -14.95 6.10 3.23
CA GLN A 104 -15.50 7.15 4.08
C GLN A 104 -15.27 8.53 3.50
N PHE A 105 -14.05 8.81 3.01
CA PHE A 105 -13.74 10.12 2.43
C PHE A 105 -14.59 10.44 1.19
N MET A 106 -14.83 9.44 0.32
CA MET A 106 -15.69 9.61 -0.86
C MET A 106 -17.18 9.75 -0.50
N LEU A 107 -17.63 9.12 0.60
CA LEU A 107 -18.98 9.37 1.12
C LEU A 107 -19.17 10.81 1.59
N ASP A 108 -18.15 11.37 2.27
CA ASP A 108 -18.17 12.74 2.78
C ASP A 108 -17.91 13.79 1.68
N ASN A 109 -17.27 13.38 0.57
CA ASN A 109 -16.89 14.24 -0.55
C ASN A 109 -17.28 13.58 -1.89
N PRO A 110 -18.57 13.60 -2.29
CA PRO A 110 -19.06 12.87 -3.47
C PRO A 110 -18.42 13.29 -4.81
N GLY A 111 -17.83 14.50 -4.87
CA GLY A 111 -17.10 14.99 -6.04
C GLY A 111 -15.67 14.45 -6.17
N VAL A 112 -15.19 13.67 -5.19
CA VAL A 112 -13.82 13.15 -5.18
C VAL A 112 -13.83 11.64 -5.43
N SER A 113 -12.87 11.16 -6.24
CA SER A 113 -12.57 9.74 -6.44
C SER A 113 -11.20 9.42 -5.86
N VAL A 114 -11.11 8.41 -4.99
CA VAL A 114 -9.83 7.91 -4.44
C VAL A 114 -9.59 6.50 -4.95
N THR A 115 -8.40 6.26 -5.51
CA THR A 115 -7.96 4.94 -6.00
C THR A 115 -6.80 4.42 -5.19
N CYS A 116 -6.79 3.10 -4.94
CA CYS A 116 -5.70 2.41 -4.26
C CYS A 116 -5.18 1.28 -5.15
N ASP A 117 -3.88 1.32 -5.50
CA ASP A 117 -3.22 0.30 -6.30
C ASP A 117 -2.15 -0.42 -5.46
N PRO A 118 -2.42 -1.64 -4.96
CA PRO A 118 -1.56 -2.35 -4.03
C PRO A 118 -0.41 -3.10 -4.74
N THR A 119 0.68 -2.41 -5.04
CA THR A 119 1.83 -2.90 -5.82
C THR A 119 3.07 -3.26 -4.99
N GLY A 120 3.06 -2.96 -3.68
CA GLY A 120 4.21 -3.11 -2.78
C GLY A 120 4.89 -1.79 -2.44
N SER A 121 5.48 -1.69 -1.23
CA SER A 121 6.01 -0.43 -0.69
C SER A 121 7.11 0.20 -1.55
N GLY A 122 8.03 -0.61 -2.07
CA GLY A 122 9.11 -0.11 -2.93
C GLY A 122 8.58 0.50 -4.23
N THR A 123 7.62 -0.16 -4.87
CA THR A 123 6.95 0.34 -6.07
C THR A 123 6.18 1.63 -5.78
N GLY A 124 5.42 1.69 -4.68
CA GLY A 124 4.67 2.88 -4.29
C GLY A 124 5.57 4.09 -4.04
N ILE A 125 6.70 3.89 -3.33
CA ILE A 125 7.70 4.93 -3.09
C ILE A 125 8.29 5.44 -4.41
N GLU A 126 8.62 4.54 -5.34
CA GLU A 126 9.15 4.91 -6.65
C GLU A 126 8.09 5.61 -7.51
N THR A 127 6.85 5.13 -7.47
CA THR A 127 5.73 5.70 -8.24
C THR A 127 5.44 7.15 -7.79
N VAL A 128 5.39 7.42 -6.48
CA VAL A 128 5.19 8.79 -5.99
C VAL A 128 6.40 9.66 -6.30
N ARG A 129 7.62 9.14 -6.19
CA ARG A 129 8.85 9.88 -6.49
C ARG A 129 8.90 10.37 -7.94
N THR A 130 8.37 9.57 -8.87
CA THR A 130 8.32 9.90 -10.31
C THR A 130 7.03 10.64 -10.73
N GLY A 131 6.15 10.96 -9.79
CA GLY A 131 4.89 11.66 -10.09
C GLY A 131 3.81 10.75 -10.70
N GLY A 132 3.95 9.44 -10.61
CA GLY A 132 2.97 8.48 -11.13
C GLY A 132 1.75 8.26 -10.22
N CYS A 133 1.80 8.73 -8.97
CA CYS A 133 0.66 8.82 -8.06
C CYS A 133 0.81 10.03 -7.13
N ASP A 134 -0.28 10.43 -6.48
CA ASP A 134 -0.31 11.56 -5.54
C ASP A 134 0.31 11.18 -4.19
N ILE A 135 -0.02 10.00 -3.66
CA ILE A 135 0.39 9.52 -2.35
C ILE A 135 0.92 8.08 -2.47
N GLY A 136 2.16 7.87 -2.05
CA GLY A 136 2.77 6.55 -1.92
C GLY A 136 2.38 5.88 -0.61
N LEU A 137 2.24 4.56 -0.61
CA LEU A 137 1.90 3.75 0.56
C LEU A 137 3.10 2.88 0.95
N ALA A 138 3.64 3.06 2.14
CA ALA A 138 4.74 2.26 2.63
C ALA A 138 4.42 1.65 4.00
N SER A 139 4.66 0.35 4.14
CA SER A 139 4.55 -0.36 5.43
C SER A 139 5.91 -0.48 6.11
N ARG A 140 6.65 0.60 6.09
CA ARG A 140 7.93 0.86 6.76
C ARG A 140 8.24 2.36 6.74
N ALA A 141 9.23 2.77 7.52
CA ALA A 141 9.81 4.10 7.35
C ALA A 141 10.55 4.22 6.00
N LEU A 142 10.72 5.45 5.53
CA LEU A 142 11.59 5.74 4.38
C LEU A 142 13.04 5.38 4.72
N LYS A 143 13.76 4.81 3.75
CA LYS A 143 15.19 4.56 3.84
C LYS A 143 15.94 5.88 3.62
N THR A 144 17.14 6.00 4.17
CA THR A 144 17.98 7.20 4.00
C THR A 144 18.36 7.49 2.55
N SER A 145 18.30 6.48 1.69
CA SER A 145 18.51 6.60 0.23
C SER A 145 17.29 7.11 -0.53
N GLU A 146 16.11 7.12 0.07
CA GLU A 146 14.84 7.54 -0.53
C GLU A 146 14.65 9.05 -0.31
N THR A 147 15.50 9.85 -0.93
CA THR A 147 15.54 11.32 -0.83
C THR A 147 14.48 12.00 -1.70
N GLY A 148 14.16 13.28 -1.38
CA GLY A 148 13.13 14.05 -2.09
C GLY A 148 11.70 13.64 -1.76
N LEU A 149 11.51 12.90 -0.67
CA LEU A 149 10.23 12.39 -0.22
C LEU A 149 10.01 12.69 1.27
N THR A 150 8.77 12.93 1.63
CA THR A 150 8.32 13.09 3.01
C THR A 150 7.44 11.90 3.39
N GLY A 151 7.79 11.23 4.49
CA GLY A 151 7.01 10.12 5.04
C GLY A 151 6.24 10.55 6.29
N THR A 152 4.92 10.42 6.28
CA THR A 152 4.04 10.70 7.43
C THR A 152 3.45 9.41 7.96
N VAL A 153 3.77 9.06 9.19
CA VAL A 153 3.23 7.85 9.86
C VAL A 153 1.77 8.10 10.24
N VAL A 154 0.87 7.22 9.80
CA VAL A 154 -0.57 7.29 10.10
C VAL A 154 -1.03 6.22 11.08
N ALA A 155 -0.35 5.08 11.08
CA ALA A 155 -0.66 3.97 11.97
C ALA A 155 0.59 3.14 12.29
N LEU A 156 0.50 2.32 13.35
CA LEU A 156 1.39 1.18 13.58
C LEU A 156 0.67 -0.11 13.20
N ASP A 157 1.42 -1.09 12.75
CA ASP A 157 0.90 -2.41 12.36
C ASP A 157 1.80 -3.51 12.93
N GLY A 158 1.16 -4.52 13.53
CA GLY A 158 1.84 -5.74 13.92
C GLY A 158 2.14 -6.61 12.70
N ILE A 159 3.35 -7.13 12.59
CA ILE A 159 3.66 -8.18 11.63
C ILE A 159 3.41 -9.51 12.34
N ALA A 160 2.23 -10.07 12.15
CA ALA A 160 1.85 -11.36 12.71
C ALA A 160 2.68 -12.47 12.06
N ILE A 161 3.27 -13.33 12.87
CA ILE A 161 3.86 -14.59 12.43
C ILE A 161 2.73 -15.59 12.33
N ILE A 162 2.47 -16.09 11.12
CA ILE A 162 1.32 -16.95 10.83
C ILE A 162 1.75 -18.36 10.46
N VAL A 163 0.99 -19.32 10.94
CA VAL A 163 1.09 -20.73 10.59
C VAL A 163 -0.28 -21.24 10.15
N HIS A 164 -0.32 -22.45 9.57
CA HIS A 164 -1.60 -23.11 9.31
C HIS A 164 -2.41 -23.27 10.61
N LYS A 165 -3.74 -23.12 10.53
CA LYS A 165 -4.63 -23.16 11.71
C LYS A 165 -4.46 -24.40 12.61
N ASP A 166 -4.10 -25.54 12.02
CA ASP A 166 -3.94 -26.82 12.71
C ASP A 166 -2.48 -27.09 13.18
N CYS A 167 -1.54 -26.18 12.93
CA CYS A 167 -0.18 -26.29 13.45
C CYS A 167 -0.20 -26.29 14.99
N PRO A 168 0.44 -27.22 15.69
CA PRO A 168 0.39 -27.29 17.16
C PRO A 168 1.27 -26.26 17.85
N VAL A 169 2.13 -25.54 17.11
CA VAL A 169 3.01 -24.50 17.69
C VAL A 169 2.22 -23.21 17.91
N ASP A 170 2.24 -22.67 19.14
CA ASP A 170 1.48 -21.47 19.53
C ASP A 170 2.35 -20.30 19.94
N ASP A 171 3.64 -20.50 20.17
CA ASP A 171 4.59 -19.47 20.60
C ASP A 171 5.97 -19.73 20.01
N LEU A 172 6.61 -18.67 19.53
CA LEU A 172 7.98 -18.69 19.02
C LEU A 172 8.76 -17.50 19.54
N THR A 173 10.03 -17.68 19.88
CA THR A 173 10.89 -16.53 20.14
C THR A 173 11.32 -15.85 18.84
N VAL A 174 11.74 -14.58 18.90
CA VAL A 174 12.30 -13.87 17.75
C VAL A 174 13.51 -14.61 17.18
N GLU A 175 14.33 -15.21 18.03
CA GLU A 175 15.50 -16.00 17.65
C GLU A 175 15.10 -17.30 16.92
N GLN A 176 14.05 -18.00 17.39
CA GLN A 176 13.52 -19.18 16.72
C GLN A 176 12.96 -18.83 15.34
N ILE A 177 12.21 -17.73 15.24
CA ILE A 177 11.71 -17.22 13.96
C ILE A 177 12.88 -16.91 13.01
N ALA A 178 13.91 -16.25 13.50
CA ALA A 178 15.10 -15.95 12.71
C ALA A 178 15.78 -17.22 12.20
N SER A 179 15.98 -18.22 13.07
CA SER A 179 16.61 -19.49 12.73
C SER A 179 15.79 -20.30 11.73
N ILE A 180 14.45 -20.29 11.84
CA ILE A 180 13.56 -20.88 10.83
C ILE A 180 13.77 -20.21 9.46
N PHE A 181 13.70 -18.89 9.42
CA PHE A 181 13.79 -18.16 8.14
C PHE A 181 15.21 -18.15 7.55
N ARG A 182 16.26 -18.38 8.32
CA ARG A 182 17.61 -18.68 7.82
C ARG A 182 17.79 -20.12 7.36
N GLY A 183 16.81 -20.99 7.58
CA GLY A 183 16.89 -22.42 7.25
C GLY A 183 17.83 -23.21 8.17
N GLU A 184 18.08 -22.71 9.37
CA GLU A 184 18.85 -23.39 10.43
C GLU A 184 17.97 -24.42 11.14
N VAL A 185 16.73 -24.07 11.47
CA VAL A 185 15.66 -24.95 11.95
C VAL A 185 14.76 -25.31 10.76
N LYS A 186 14.66 -26.60 10.46
CA LYS A 186 13.97 -27.08 9.24
C LYS A 186 12.77 -27.97 9.52
N ASN A 187 12.57 -28.39 10.76
CA ASN A 187 11.51 -29.30 11.11
C ASN A 187 10.74 -28.82 12.33
N TRP A 188 9.42 -28.90 12.28
CA TRP A 188 8.56 -28.49 13.38
C TRP A 188 8.80 -29.27 14.67
N SER A 189 9.28 -30.53 14.58
CA SER A 189 9.63 -31.36 15.75
C SER A 189 10.74 -30.73 16.60
N GLU A 190 11.60 -29.91 16.05
CA GLU A 190 12.65 -29.19 16.78
C GLU A 190 12.05 -28.09 17.71
N LEU A 191 10.80 -27.73 17.46
CA LEU A 191 10.05 -26.69 18.17
C LEU A 191 8.82 -27.25 18.92
N GLY A 192 8.77 -28.55 19.12
CA GLY A 192 7.67 -29.22 19.82
C GLY A 192 6.42 -29.48 18.96
N GLY A 193 6.52 -29.30 17.65
CA GLY A 193 5.49 -29.63 16.68
C GLY A 193 5.59 -31.07 16.15
N GLU A 194 4.92 -31.35 15.07
CA GLU A 194 4.95 -32.62 14.37
C GLU A 194 6.26 -32.79 13.59
N ASP A 195 6.59 -34.06 13.21
CA ASP A 195 7.75 -34.34 12.35
C ASP A 195 7.45 -34.01 10.89
N LEU A 196 7.46 -32.69 10.60
CA LEU A 196 7.14 -32.11 9.30
C LEU A 196 8.18 -31.05 8.94
N GLU A 197 8.66 -31.07 7.69
CA GLU A 197 9.58 -30.06 7.18
C GLU A 197 8.90 -28.69 7.08
N ILE A 198 9.54 -27.66 7.62
CA ILE A 198 9.01 -26.28 7.63
C ILE A 198 9.10 -25.67 6.23
N SER A 199 8.00 -25.13 5.75
CA SER A 199 7.92 -24.37 4.49
C SER A 199 7.81 -22.87 4.77
N CYS A 200 8.91 -22.13 4.61
CA CYS A 200 8.93 -20.69 4.80
C CYS A 200 8.31 -19.95 3.61
N VAL A 201 7.24 -19.20 3.87
CA VAL A 201 6.55 -18.38 2.88
C VAL A 201 6.78 -16.91 3.20
N GLY A 202 7.32 -16.15 2.27
CA GLY A 202 7.62 -14.73 2.47
C GLY A 202 7.21 -13.86 1.30
N ARG A 203 7.63 -12.61 1.39
CA ARG A 203 7.33 -11.58 0.40
C ARG A 203 8.55 -11.34 -0.50
N GLU A 204 8.26 -10.79 -1.68
CA GLU A 204 9.25 -10.33 -2.66
C GLU A 204 10.15 -9.22 -2.12
N SER A 205 11.29 -9.01 -2.80
CA SER A 205 12.14 -7.85 -2.57
C SER A 205 11.37 -6.55 -2.86
N GLY A 206 11.52 -5.54 -1.99
CA GLY A 206 10.76 -4.29 -2.08
C GLY A 206 9.46 -4.28 -1.28
N SER A 207 9.04 -5.41 -0.71
CA SER A 207 7.95 -5.45 0.24
C SER A 207 8.34 -4.79 1.55
N GLY A 208 7.56 -3.77 1.98
CA GLY A 208 7.76 -3.15 3.29
C GLY A 208 7.48 -4.10 4.46
N THR A 209 6.66 -5.14 4.25
CA THR A 209 6.45 -6.18 5.26
C THR A 209 7.69 -7.03 5.44
N ARG A 210 8.33 -7.41 4.33
CA ARG A 210 9.60 -8.12 4.36
C ARG A 210 10.69 -7.29 5.02
N ASP A 211 10.86 -6.03 4.59
CA ASP A 211 11.82 -5.10 5.16
C ASP A 211 11.64 -4.96 6.69
N GLY A 212 10.38 -4.80 7.15
CA GLY A 212 10.06 -4.69 8.58
C GLY A 212 10.34 -5.99 9.35
N PHE A 213 9.91 -7.13 8.82
CA PHE A 213 10.15 -8.45 9.38
C PHE A 213 11.65 -8.75 9.52
N GLU A 214 12.39 -8.63 8.42
CA GLU A 214 13.83 -8.90 8.38
C GLU A 214 14.63 -7.95 9.29
N SER A 215 14.20 -6.69 9.40
CA SER A 215 14.84 -5.71 10.30
C SER A 215 14.70 -6.09 11.78
N VAL A 216 13.52 -6.58 12.19
CA VAL A 216 13.26 -6.93 13.60
C VAL A 216 13.88 -8.28 13.95
N THR A 217 13.82 -9.26 13.04
CA THR A 217 14.39 -10.59 13.26
C THR A 217 15.89 -10.65 12.99
N GLY A 218 16.48 -9.59 12.42
CA GLY A 218 17.92 -9.55 12.07
C GLY A 218 18.27 -10.51 10.93
N THR A 219 17.32 -10.77 10.01
CA THR A 219 17.50 -11.72 8.89
C THR A 219 17.64 -11.04 7.54
N SER A 220 18.01 -9.75 7.51
CA SER A 220 18.09 -8.97 6.26
C SER A 220 18.97 -9.61 5.20
N GLY A 221 18.35 -10.03 4.10
CA GLY A 221 19.03 -10.71 3.00
C GLY A 221 19.47 -12.15 3.28
N GLU A 222 19.07 -12.75 4.41
CA GLU A 222 19.45 -14.10 4.82
C GLU A 222 18.28 -15.08 4.77
N CYS A 223 17.05 -14.61 4.51
CA CYS A 223 15.87 -15.46 4.48
C CYS A 223 15.93 -16.50 3.35
N VAL A 224 15.78 -17.77 3.72
CA VAL A 224 15.60 -18.89 2.80
C VAL A 224 14.11 -19.18 2.68
N LEU A 225 13.51 -18.76 1.57
CA LEU A 225 12.09 -18.87 1.33
C LEU A 225 11.79 -20.02 0.37
N ALA A 226 10.82 -20.87 0.72
CA ALA A 226 10.26 -21.87 -0.17
C ALA A 226 9.35 -21.22 -1.23
N GLN A 227 8.69 -20.12 -0.85
CA GLN A 227 7.87 -19.31 -1.76
C GLN A 227 8.08 -17.82 -1.48
N GLU A 228 8.25 -17.05 -2.55
CA GLU A 228 8.32 -15.59 -2.53
C GLU A 228 7.10 -15.02 -3.27
N LEU A 229 6.25 -14.27 -2.58
CA LEU A 229 4.93 -13.86 -3.07
C LEU A 229 4.78 -12.34 -3.10
N THR A 230 3.96 -11.85 -4.04
CA THR A 230 3.87 -10.42 -4.36
C THR A 230 2.83 -9.65 -3.54
N SER A 231 2.01 -10.33 -2.71
CA SER A 231 1.00 -9.64 -1.88
C SER A 231 0.85 -10.27 -0.50
N THR A 232 0.33 -9.49 0.44
CA THR A 232 0.01 -9.95 1.80
C THR A 232 -1.04 -11.07 1.76
N GLY A 233 -2.09 -10.92 0.96
CA GLY A 233 -3.13 -11.93 0.81
C GLY A 233 -2.62 -13.24 0.20
N ALA A 234 -1.65 -13.17 -0.73
CA ALA A 234 -1.05 -14.38 -1.30
C ALA A 234 -0.26 -15.19 -0.24
N VAL A 235 0.47 -14.51 0.67
CA VAL A 235 1.15 -15.19 1.79
C VAL A 235 0.14 -15.88 2.70
N ILE A 236 -0.93 -15.20 3.10
CA ILE A 236 -1.99 -15.77 3.95
C ILE A 236 -2.59 -17.00 3.26
N SER A 237 -2.93 -16.90 1.98
CA SER A 237 -3.51 -18.01 1.21
C SER A 237 -2.55 -19.20 1.09
N ALA A 238 -1.26 -18.95 0.87
CA ALA A 238 -0.26 -20.02 0.77
C ALA A 238 -0.04 -20.74 2.11
N VAL A 239 -0.04 -20.00 3.22
CA VAL A 239 0.06 -20.59 4.57
C VAL A 239 -1.22 -21.37 4.91
N ALA A 240 -2.39 -20.84 4.58
CA ALA A 240 -3.67 -21.53 4.79
C ALA A 240 -3.79 -22.85 3.98
N ALA A 241 -3.12 -22.95 2.85
CA ALA A 241 -3.14 -24.13 1.98
C ALA A 241 -2.08 -25.19 2.33
N ASN A 242 -1.11 -24.90 3.21
CA ASN A 242 -0.01 -25.78 3.52
C ASN A 242 0.16 -25.96 5.04
N PRO A 243 -0.18 -27.14 5.60
CA PRO A 243 -0.05 -27.42 7.04
C PRO A 243 1.35 -27.22 7.63
N ASN A 244 2.38 -27.30 6.78
CA ASN A 244 3.77 -27.16 7.21
C ASN A 244 4.30 -25.73 7.11
N ALA A 245 3.47 -24.79 6.59
CA ALA A 245 3.95 -23.46 6.29
C ALA A 245 4.03 -22.56 7.52
N ILE A 246 5.03 -21.70 7.48
CA ILE A 246 5.14 -20.50 8.30
C ILE A 246 5.31 -19.29 7.38
N GLY A 247 4.68 -18.17 7.74
CA GLY A 247 4.80 -16.92 7.03
C GLY A 247 4.65 -15.71 7.95
N TYR A 248 4.63 -14.54 7.36
CA TYR A 248 4.39 -13.30 8.07
C TYR A 248 3.45 -12.38 7.26
N ALA A 249 2.54 -11.73 7.96
CA ALA A 249 1.56 -10.84 7.33
C ALA A 249 1.19 -9.69 8.28
N SER A 250 0.57 -8.64 7.75
CA SER A 250 -0.02 -7.56 8.55
C SER A 250 -1.12 -8.09 9.46
N LEU A 251 -1.15 -7.66 10.73
CA LEU A 251 -2.22 -7.97 11.68
C LEU A 251 -3.59 -7.62 11.07
N SER A 252 -3.70 -6.44 10.47
CA SER A 252 -4.93 -5.96 9.82
C SER A 252 -5.45 -6.88 8.71
N ALA A 253 -4.57 -7.62 8.03
CA ALA A 253 -4.93 -8.56 6.97
C ALA A 253 -5.20 -9.98 7.49
N VAL A 254 -4.62 -10.36 8.64
CA VAL A 254 -4.80 -11.69 9.26
C VAL A 254 -6.10 -11.79 10.05
N GLU A 255 -6.57 -10.67 10.55
CA GLU A 255 -7.81 -10.62 11.32
C GLU A 255 -9.00 -11.15 10.51
N GLY A 256 -9.75 -12.09 11.09
CA GLY A 256 -10.90 -12.75 10.44
C GLY A 256 -10.54 -13.86 9.46
N GLN A 257 -9.26 -14.24 9.31
CA GLN A 257 -8.83 -15.35 8.45
C GLN A 257 -8.94 -16.69 9.18
N GLU A 258 -9.77 -17.61 8.68
CA GLU A 258 -10.03 -18.90 9.32
C GLU A 258 -8.99 -19.99 9.02
N GLY A 259 -8.20 -19.84 7.93
CA GLY A 259 -7.23 -20.83 7.45
C GLY A 259 -5.87 -20.77 8.14
N VAL A 260 -5.58 -19.69 8.85
CA VAL A 260 -4.30 -19.43 9.51
C VAL A 260 -4.53 -19.03 10.95
N LYS A 261 -3.49 -19.17 11.77
CA LYS A 261 -3.44 -18.57 13.10
C LYS A 261 -2.14 -17.79 13.28
N ALA A 262 -2.22 -16.68 14.02
CA ALA A 262 -1.04 -15.96 14.47
C ALA A 262 -0.47 -16.64 15.71
N VAL A 263 0.82 -16.98 15.71
CA VAL A 263 1.53 -17.47 16.89
C VAL A 263 1.96 -16.29 17.76
N LYS A 264 2.10 -16.52 19.06
CA LYS A 264 2.72 -15.55 19.97
C LYS A 264 4.19 -15.36 19.60
N VAL A 265 4.71 -14.19 19.90
CA VAL A 265 6.15 -13.92 19.79
C VAL A 265 6.68 -13.55 21.18
N ASN A 266 7.62 -14.35 21.71
CA ASN A 266 8.11 -14.20 23.09
C ASN A 266 6.97 -14.21 24.13
N GLY A 267 5.96 -15.05 23.94
CA GLY A 267 4.79 -15.13 24.82
C GLY A 267 3.75 -14.02 24.62
N VAL A 268 4.00 -13.04 23.72
CA VAL A 268 3.12 -11.89 23.47
C VAL A 268 2.26 -12.14 22.21
N VAL A 269 0.95 -11.96 22.36
CA VAL A 269 0.00 -12.02 21.23
C VAL A 269 0.18 -10.80 20.34
N CYS A 270 0.08 -10.96 19.03
CA CYS A 270 -0.02 -9.85 18.10
C CYS A 270 -1.45 -9.29 18.15
N SER A 271 -1.64 -8.14 18.77
CA SER A 271 -2.92 -7.45 18.91
C SER A 271 -2.74 -5.93 18.85
N GLU A 272 -3.85 -5.20 18.67
CA GLU A 272 -3.83 -3.74 18.71
C GLU A 272 -3.20 -3.23 20.00
N GLU A 273 -3.59 -3.78 21.16
CA GLU A 273 -3.10 -3.38 22.47
C GLU A 273 -1.58 -3.56 22.59
N THR A 274 -1.06 -4.75 22.24
CA THR A 274 0.37 -5.08 22.38
C THR A 274 1.26 -4.39 21.33
N VAL A 275 0.70 -4.01 20.20
CA VAL A 275 1.34 -3.13 19.22
C VAL A 275 1.37 -1.69 19.74
N LEU A 276 0.27 -1.20 20.32
CA LEU A 276 0.16 0.15 20.86
C LEU A 276 1.11 0.41 22.01
N ASP A 277 1.20 -0.51 22.98
CA ASP A 277 2.07 -0.37 24.16
C ASP A 277 3.53 -0.75 23.85
N GLY A 278 3.80 -1.32 22.68
CA GLY A 278 5.14 -1.69 22.20
C GLY A 278 5.68 -2.99 22.80
N THR A 279 4.84 -3.82 23.45
CA THR A 279 5.24 -5.13 23.98
C THR A 279 5.37 -6.18 22.88
N TYR A 280 4.57 -6.09 21.81
CA TYR A 280 4.77 -6.93 20.63
C TYR A 280 6.00 -6.48 19.84
N ALA A 281 6.99 -7.38 19.71
CA ALA A 281 8.30 -7.01 19.18
C ALA A 281 8.30 -6.73 17.67
N VAL A 282 7.48 -7.47 16.89
CA VAL A 282 7.51 -7.44 15.42
C VAL A 282 6.44 -6.48 14.91
N GLN A 283 6.74 -5.19 14.93
CA GLN A 283 5.85 -4.12 14.49
C GLN A 283 6.56 -3.08 13.62
N ARG A 284 5.78 -2.29 12.89
CA ARG A 284 6.28 -1.32 11.90
C ARG A 284 5.30 -0.16 11.71
N PRO A 285 5.72 0.99 11.15
CA PRO A 285 4.81 2.06 10.77
C PRO A 285 4.13 1.77 9.43
N PHE A 286 2.88 2.25 9.31
CA PHE A 286 2.22 2.56 8.05
C PHE A 286 2.45 4.03 7.73
N THR A 287 3.01 4.30 6.58
CA THR A 287 3.51 5.62 6.19
C THR A 287 2.88 6.05 4.87
N LEU A 288 2.26 7.22 4.86
CA LEU A 288 1.93 7.94 3.63
C LEU A 288 3.16 8.70 3.16
N VAL A 289 3.46 8.61 1.88
CA VAL A 289 4.66 9.20 1.27
C VAL A 289 4.22 10.23 0.23
N THR A 290 4.79 11.44 0.32
CA THR A 290 4.57 12.53 -0.64
C THR A 290 5.90 13.07 -1.13
N ARG A 291 5.89 13.81 -2.25
CA ARG A 291 7.10 14.49 -2.74
C ARG A 291 7.40 15.69 -1.86
N GLU A 292 8.65 15.83 -1.50
CA GLU A 292 9.13 16.96 -0.70
C GLU A 292 9.09 18.26 -1.53
N GLY A 293 8.49 19.32 -0.95
CA GLY A 293 8.42 20.64 -1.60
C GLY A 293 7.37 20.76 -2.73
N GLU A 294 6.63 19.71 -3.04
CA GLU A 294 5.51 19.76 -3.97
C GLU A 294 4.16 19.84 -3.24
N GLU A 295 3.28 20.71 -3.73
CA GLU A 295 1.91 20.80 -3.21
C GLU A 295 1.03 19.72 -3.85
N LEU A 296 0.28 19.01 -3.01
CA LEU A 296 -0.74 18.08 -3.45
C LEU A 296 -1.91 18.88 -4.10
N SER A 297 -2.61 18.24 -5.04
CA SER A 297 -3.87 18.77 -5.53
C SER A 297 -4.85 19.00 -4.37
N PRO A 298 -5.85 19.90 -4.50
CA PRO A 298 -6.80 20.14 -3.40
C PRO A 298 -7.48 18.86 -2.89
N ALA A 299 -7.85 17.94 -3.79
CA ALA A 299 -8.45 16.67 -3.42
C ALA A 299 -7.46 15.74 -2.70
N ALA A 300 -6.23 15.60 -3.21
CA ALA A 300 -5.20 14.78 -2.60
C ALA A 300 -4.75 15.33 -1.23
N LYS A 301 -4.68 16.66 -1.10
CA LYS A 301 -4.37 17.31 0.19
C LYS A 301 -5.48 17.04 1.21
N ALA A 302 -6.73 17.21 0.83
CA ALA A 302 -7.86 16.99 1.73
C ALA A 302 -7.91 15.51 2.19
N PHE A 303 -7.69 14.55 1.28
CA PHE A 303 -7.60 13.14 1.65
C PHE A 303 -6.40 12.85 2.58
N PHE A 304 -5.23 13.42 2.29
CA PHE A 304 -4.05 13.30 3.14
C PHE A 304 -4.29 13.88 4.54
N ASP A 305 -4.85 15.08 4.63
CA ASP A 305 -5.18 15.73 5.89
C ASP A 305 -6.20 14.91 6.69
N PHE A 306 -7.24 14.37 6.02
CA PHE A 306 -8.18 13.44 6.65
C PHE A 306 -7.49 12.18 7.19
N ALA A 307 -6.72 11.50 6.36
CA ALA A 307 -6.06 10.24 6.71
C ALA A 307 -5.02 10.39 7.84
N THR A 308 -4.47 11.60 8.03
CA THR A 308 -3.50 11.93 9.07
C THR A 308 -4.13 12.56 10.32
N SER A 309 -5.43 12.84 10.29
CA SER A 309 -6.17 13.47 11.37
C SER A 309 -6.71 12.45 12.40
N THR A 310 -7.16 12.96 13.54
CA THR A 310 -7.86 12.15 14.55
C THR A 310 -9.22 11.61 14.06
N ALA A 311 -9.83 12.23 13.04
CA ALA A 311 -11.07 11.75 12.45
C ALA A 311 -10.93 10.38 11.80
N ALA A 312 -9.72 10.01 11.34
CA ALA A 312 -9.42 8.70 10.76
C ALA A 312 -9.19 7.60 11.81
N ASN A 313 -9.01 7.93 13.09
CA ASN A 313 -8.56 6.98 14.11
C ASN A 313 -9.46 5.75 14.25
N ASP A 314 -10.79 5.95 14.32
CA ASP A 314 -11.72 4.82 14.48
C ASP A 314 -11.78 3.94 13.23
N LEU A 315 -11.63 4.52 12.06
CA LEU A 315 -11.56 3.79 10.79
C LEU A 315 -10.27 2.96 10.68
N ILE A 316 -9.14 3.53 11.14
CA ILE A 316 -7.85 2.82 11.20
C ILE A 316 -7.95 1.62 12.16
N ARG A 317 -8.60 1.76 13.33
CA ARG A 317 -8.87 0.65 14.26
C ARG A 317 -9.80 -0.40 13.63
N GLN A 318 -10.86 0.04 12.97
CA GLN A 318 -11.76 -0.87 12.26
C GLN A 318 -11.02 -1.68 11.19
N ALA A 319 -9.99 -1.12 10.58
CA ALA A 319 -9.12 -1.84 9.66
C ALA A 319 -8.15 -2.81 10.36
N GLY A 320 -8.02 -2.80 11.70
CA GLY A 320 -7.12 -3.64 12.49
C GLY A 320 -5.70 -3.07 12.60
N ALA A 321 -5.52 -1.76 12.42
CA ALA A 321 -4.25 -1.07 12.61
C ALA A 321 -4.35 -0.07 13.79
N VAL A 322 -3.21 0.37 14.32
CA VAL A 322 -3.13 1.23 15.51
C VAL A 322 -2.88 2.68 15.08
N PRO A 323 -3.85 3.61 15.21
CA PRO A 323 -3.66 5.01 14.81
C PRO A 323 -2.63 5.72 15.67
N VAL A 324 -1.91 6.68 15.09
CA VAL A 324 -0.90 7.51 15.77
C VAL A 324 -1.31 8.98 15.92
N ALA A 325 -2.36 9.43 15.21
CA ALA A 325 -2.87 10.80 15.32
C ALA A 325 -3.42 11.06 16.75
N LYS A 326 -3.15 12.26 17.26
CA LYS A 326 -3.45 12.67 18.65
C LYS A 326 -4.54 13.74 18.66
#